data_85fa60e86c1829f4ce19a43350908983
#
_entry.id   85fa60e86c1829f4ce19a43350908983
#
_cell.length_a   1.000
_cell.length_b   1.000
_cell.length_c   1.000
_cell.angle_alpha   90.00
_cell.angle_beta   90.00
_cell.angle_gamma   90.00
#
_symmetry.space_group_name_H-M   'P 1'
#
loop_
_entity.id
_entity.type
_entity.pdbx_description
1 polymer ?
#
loop_
_entity_poly.entity_id
_entity_poly.type
_entity_poly.pdbx_seq_one_letter_code
_entity_poly.pdbx_strand_id
1 'polypeptide(L)'
;PLFALILYCLLTLEALCYKASKEKKEWGKLLENLFWVGLVGALIALIFALTQAKKVLKFSEGTELMQKLAASIRKGANAYLKRQYTTVAKIFIIVFVILLILAGVGMLDNWFIPFAFLTGGIWSGLAGFVGMKIATSANARTANAAHESLNRGLNVAFSSGAVMGFTVVGLGLLDVSIWFHILKYIAGFEAAQIAQTMVMFGMGASFMALF
;
A
#
# COMPACT_ATOMS: atom_id res chain seq x y z
N PRO A 1 -14.76 -1.71 4.63
CA PRO A 1 -14.36 -3.01 5.18
C PRO A 1 -12.83 -3.20 5.22
N LEU A 2 -12.08 -2.73 4.19
CA LEU A 2 -10.61 -2.86 4.14
C LEU A 2 -9.91 -1.97 5.18
N PHE A 3 -10.42 -0.77 5.41
CA PHE A 3 -9.91 0.16 6.42
C PHE A 3 -10.04 -0.41 7.84
N ALA A 4 -11.15 -1.10 8.12
CA ALA A 4 -11.34 -1.80 9.39
C ALA A 4 -10.35 -2.97 9.56
N LEU A 5 -9.98 -3.66 8.47
CA LEU A 5 -9.01 -4.75 8.52
C LEU A 5 -7.59 -4.24 8.76
N ILE A 6 -7.21 -3.14 8.14
CA ILE A 6 -5.91 -2.48 8.34
C ILE A 6 -5.84 -1.89 9.74
N LEU A 7 -6.89 -1.22 10.22
CA LEU A 7 -6.98 -0.70 11.58
C LEU A 7 -6.96 -1.83 12.61
N TYR A 8 -7.64 -2.94 12.35
CA TYR A 8 -7.62 -4.13 13.20
C TYR A 8 -6.24 -4.79 13.22
N CYS A 9 -5.54 -4.85 12.08
CA CYS A 9 -4.17 -5.36 12.01
C CYS A 9 -3.17 -4.44 12.76
N LEU A 10 -3.33 -3.13 12.68
CA LEU A 10 -2.53 -2.15 13.43
C LEU A 10 -2.82 -2.23 14.93
N LEU A 11 -4.08 -2.30 15.35
CA LEU A 11 -4.48 -2.43 16.78
C LEU A 11 -4.06 -3.78 17.38
N THR A 12 -4.09 -4.87 16.59
CA THR A 12 -3.57 -6.17 17.05
C THR A 12 -2.05 -6.17 17.16
N LEU A 13 -1.33 -5.46 16.27
CA LEU A 13 0.12 -5.24 16.38
C LEU A 13 0.48 -4.39 17.61
N GLU A 14 -0.26 -3.33 17.91
CA GLU A 14 -0.08 -2.54 19.15
C GLU A 14 -0.36 -3.38 20.42
N ALA A 15 -1.44 -4.15 20.42
CA ALA A 15 -1.77 -5.02 21.55
C ALA A 15 -0.73 -6.15 21.75
N LEU A 16 -0.17 -6.69 20.64
CA LEU A 16 0.93 -7.65 20.66
C LEU A 16 2.24 -7.01 21.14
N CYS A 17 2.56 -5.79 20.72
CA CYS A 17 3.73 -5.04 21.20
C CYS A 17 3.62 -4.71 22.70
N TYR A 18 2.46 -4.32 23.20
CA TYR A 18 2.22 -4.03 24.61
C TYR A 18 2.36 -5.29 25.49
N LYS A 19 1.83 -6.43 25.03
CA LYS A 19 1.95 -7.72 25.71
C LYS A 19 3.38 -8.29 25.67
N ALA A 20 4.09 -8.07 24.58
CA ALA A 20 5.50 -8.46 24.39
C ALA A 20 6.46 -7.70 25.30
N SER A 21 6.13 -6.47 25.71
CA SER A 21 6.91 -5.70 26.70
C SER A 21 6.98 -6.39 28.07
N LYS A 22 6.06 -7.25 28.39
CA LYS A 22 5.95 -7.95 29.70
C LYS A 22 6.65 -9.31 29.74
N GLU A 23 6.89 -9.95 28.59
CA GLU A 23 7.53 -11.28 28.46
C GLU A 23 8.77 -11.25 27.54
N LYS A 24 9.74 -10.48 27.92
CA LYS A 24 10.86 -9.94 27.10
C LYS A 24 11.77 -10.90 26.35
N LYS A 25 11.76 -12.21 26.51
CA LYS A 25 12.81 -13.08 25.93
C LYS A 25 12.35 -14.10 24.88
N GLU A 26 11.18 -14.68 25.02
CA GLU A 26 10.67 -15.65 24.04
C GLU A 26 9.93 -14.97 22.87
N TRP A 27 9.20 -13.90 23.18
CA TRP A 27 8.47 -13.13 22.19
C TRP A 27 9.39 -12.38 21.21
N GLY A 28 10.61 -12.01 21.62
CA GLY A 28 11.57 -11.36 20.73
C GLY A 28 11.90 -12.22 19.50
N LYS A 29 12.22 -13.48 19.70
CA LYS A 29 12.51 -14.43 18.61
C LYS A 29 11.29 -14.75 17.75
N LEU A 30 10.12 -14.84 18.38
CA LEU A 30 8.86 -15.10 17.65
C LEU A 30 8.48 -13.92 16.77
N LEU A 31 8.62 -12.69 17.26
CA LEU A 31 8.40 -11.45 16.50
C LEU A 31 9.39 -11.33 15.33
N GLU A 32 10.67 -11.65 15.55
CA GLU A 32 11.67 -11.69 14.48
C GLU A 32 11.25 -12.61 13.34
N ASN A 33 10.84 -13.83 13.67
CA ASN A 33 10.35 -14.78 12.67
C ASN A 33 9.08 -14.29 11.97
N LEU A 34 8.18 -13.62 12.71
CA LEU A 34 6.93 -13.08 12.15
C LEU A 34 7.19 -11.99 11.10
N PHE A 35 8.17 -11.12 11.32
CA PHE A 35 8.54 -10.09 10.35
C PHE A 35 9.19 -10.67 9.08
N TRP A 36 9.96 -11.75 9.20
CA TRP A 36 10.44 -12.49 8.03
C TRP A 36 9.31 -13.13 7.24
N VAL A 37 8.31 -13.69 7.94
CA VAL A 37 7.09 -14.20 7.30
C VAL A 37 6.33 -13.08 6.60
N GLY A 38 6.27 -11.87 7.20
CA GLY A 38 5.70 -10.67 6.59
C GLY A 38 6.39 -10.31 5.27
N LEU A 39 7.72 -10.30 5.24
CA LEU A 39 8.50 -10.00 4.05
C LEU A 39 8.26 -11.03 2.93
N VAL A 40 8.28 -12.33 3.27
CA VAL A 40 7.98 -13.41 2.31
C VAL A 40 6.54 -13.29 1.82
N GLY A 41 5.58 -13.04 2.72
CA GLY A 41 4.18 -12.81 2.37
C GLY A 41 3.99 -11.62 1.43
N ALA A 42 4.72 -10.52 1.66
CA ALA A 42 4.72 -9.34 0.79
C ALA A 42 5.19 -9.69 -0.64
N LEU A 43 6.28 -10.42 -0.77
CA LEU A 43 6.81 -10.86 -2.06
C LEU A 43 5.83 -11.78 -2.80
N ILE A 44 5.23 -12.74 -2.10
CA ILE A 44 4.22 -13.65 -2.67
C ILE A 44 3.01 -12.83 -3.14
N ALA A 45 2.52 -11.89 -2.34
CA ALA A 45 1.40 -11.03 -2.70
C ALA A 45 1.68 -10.20 -3.95
N LEU A 46 2.86 -9.60 -4.07
CA LEU A 46 3.26 -8.82 -5.24
C LEU A 46 3.43 -9.68 -6.50
N ILE A 47 4.02 -10.87 -6.39
CA ILE A 47 4.12 -11.83 -7.50
C ILE A 47 2.73 -12.26 -7.95
N PHE A 48 1.83 -12.55 -7.01
CA PHE A 48 0.45 -12.90 -7.33
C PHE A 48 -0.27 -11.74 -8.02
N ALA A 49 -0.13 -10.50 -7.55
CA ALA A 49 -0.68 -9.31 -8.20
C ALA A 49 -0.20 -9.18 -9.65
N LEU A 50 1.11 -9.37 -9.90
CA LEU A 50 1.67 -9.33 -11.25
C LEU A 50 1.11 -10.43 -12.17
N THR A 51 0.92 -11.64 -11.66
CA THR A 51 0.34 -12.75 -12.43
C THR A 51 -1.12 -12.47 -12.80
N GLN A 52 -1.91 -11.95 -11.86
CA GLN A 52 -3.30 -11.55 -12.11
C GLN A 52 -3.38 -10.37 -13.08
N ALA A 53 -2.51 -9.38 -12.97
CA ALA A 53 -2.46 -8.25 -13.91
C ALA A 53 -2.21 -8.75 -15.35
N LYS A 54 -1.22 -9.63 -15.53
CA LYS A 54 -0.94 -10.25 -16.83
C LYS A 54 -2.14 -11.05 -17.35
N LYS A 55 -2.86 -11.75 -16.48
CA LYS A 55 -4.07 -12.50 -16.85
C LYS A 55 -5.18 -11.57 -17.35
N VAL A 56 -5.46 -10.48 -16.61
CA VAL A 56 -6.49 -9.49 -17.00
C VAL A 56 -6.15 -8.83 -18.32
N LEU A 57 -4.90 -8.46 -18.54
CA LEU A 57 -4.46 -7.78 -19.77
C LEU A 57 -4.50 -8.67 -21.03
N LYS A 58 -4.57 -10.00 -20.87
CA LYS A 58 -4.73 -10.93 -22.00
C LYS A 58 -6.15 -10.97 -22.57
N PHE A 59 -7.16 -10.54 -21.81
CA PHE A 59 -8.53 -10.49 -22.33
C PHE A 59 -8.69 -9.40 -23.38
N SER A 60 -9.54 -9.67 -24.38
CA SER A 60 -9.85 -8.71 -25.43
C SER A 60 -10.62 -7.50 -24.91
N GLU A 61 -10.35 -6.32 -25.45
CA GLU A 61 -11.12 -5.11 -25.16
C GLU A 61 -12.45 -5.04 -25.92
N GLY A 62 -12.72 -6.02 -26.79
CA GLY A 62 -13.96 -6.10 -27.56
C GLY A 62 -13.93 -5.28 -28.85
N THR A 63 -15.08 -4.70 -29.20
CA THR A 63 -15.29 -3.98 -30.47
C THR A 63 -14.47 -2.69 -30.55
N GLU A 64 -14.31 -2.15 -31.77
CA GLU A 64 -13.62 -0.86 -31.98
C GLU A 64 -14.23 0.29 -31.16
N LEU A 65 -15.56 0.31 -31.00
CA LEU A 65 -16.24 1.30 -30.16
C LEU A 65 -15.83 1.17 -28.70
N MET A 66 -15.80 -0.06 -28.18
CA MET A 66 -15.38 -0.33 -26.79
C MET A 66 -13.92 0.10 -26.57
N GLN A 67 -13.05 -0.16 -27.54
CA GLN A 67 -11.64 0.26 -27.47
C GLN A 67 -11.49 1.78 -27.49
N LYS A 68 -12.26 2.51 -28.31
CA LYS A 68 -12.27 3.99 -28.34
C LYS A 68 -12.74 4.57 -27.00
N LEU A 69 -13.81 4.02 -26.44
CA LEU A 69 -14.31 4.43 -25.12
C LEU A 69 -13.29 4.15 -24.03
N ALA A 70 -12.70 2.95 -24.02
CA ALA A 70 -11.65 2.59 -23.06
C ALA A 70 -10.41 3.50 -23.16
N ALA A 71 -10.02 3.88 -24.38
CA ALA A 71 -8.92 4.84 -24.58
C ALA A 71 -9.25 6.23 -24.01
N SER A 72 -10.49 6.70 -24.17
CA SER A 72 -10.96 7.96 -23.58
C SER A 72 -10.96 7.92 -22.05
N ILE A 73 -11.44 6.83 -21.45
CA ILE A 73 -11.41 6.62 -20.00
C ILE A 73 -9.97 6.61 -19.48
N ARG A 74 -9.05 5.87 -20.13
CA ARG A 74 -7.64 5.84 -19.76
C ARG A 74 -6.97 7.22 -19.88
N LYS A 75 -7.33 8.01 -20.90
CA LYS A 75 -6.83 9.38 -21.04
C LYS A 75 -7.30 10.27 -19.90
N GLY A 76 -8.58 10.19 -19.55
CA GLY A 76 -9.15 10.92 -18.41
C GLY A 76 -8.50 10.51 -17.08
N ALA A 77 -8.36 9.22 -16.82
CA ALA A 77 -7.72 8.69 -15.62
C ALA A 77 -6.24 9.13 -15.51
N ASN A 78 -5.49 9.13 -16.61
CA ASN A 78 -4.11 9.61 -16.62
C ASN A 78 -4.01 11.12 -16.33
N ALA A 79 -4.91 11.92 -16.88
CA ALA A 79 -4.97 13.36 -16.59
C ALA A 79 -5.32 13.62 -15.12
N TYR A 80 -6.30 12.89 -14.59
CA TYR A 80 -6.66 12.93 -13.17
C TYR A 80 -5.49 12.56 -12.26
N LEU A 81 -4.86 11.41 -12.47
CA LEU A 81 -3.70 10.97 -11.68
C LEU A 81 -2.57 12.00 -11.69
N LYS A 82 -2.23 12.53 -12.88
CA LYS A 82 -1.19 13.55 -13.01
C LYS A 82 -1.52 14.79 -12.20
N ARG A 83 -2.74 15.28 -12.29
CA ARG A 83 -3.20 16.47 -11.54
C ARG A 83 -3.17 16.20 -10.03
N GLN A 84 -3.76 15.10 -9.62
CA GLN A 84 -3.90 14.68 -8.23
C GLN A 84 -2.53 14.52 -7.57
N TYR A 85 -1.67 13.69 -8.15
CA TYR A 85 -0.34 13.43 -7.59
C TYR A 85 0.55 14.67 -7.54
N THR A 86 0.44 15.57 -8.52
CA THR A 86 1.16 16.84 -8.48
C THR A 86 0.70 17.71 -7.30
N THR A 87 -0.60 17.72 -7.01
CA THR A 87 -1.15 18.49 -5.89
C THR A 87 -0.77 17.85 -4.55
N VAL A 88 -0.96 16.54 -4.42
CA VAL A 88 -0.62 15.80 -3.20
C VAL A 88 0.87 15.86 -2.90
N ALA A 89 1.74 15.72 -3.91
CA ALA A 89 3.19 15.81 -3.73
C ALA A 89 3.62 17.15 -3.12
N LYS A 90 3.00 18.27 -3.53
CA LYS A 90 3.29 19.59 -2.93
C LYS A 90 2.93 19.62 -1.45
N ILE A 91 1.76 19.09 -1.08
CA ILE A 91 1.30 19.04 0.31
C ILE A 91 2.20 18.10 1.12
N PHE A 92 2.58 16.95 0.57
CA PHE A 92 3.50 16.01 1.21
C PHE A 92 4.87 16.64 1.50
N ILE A 93 5.42 17.40 0.56
CA ILE A 93 6.68 18.12 0.76
C ILE A 93 6.55 19.13 1.92
N ILE A 94 5.46 19.87 1.97
CA ILE A 94 5.22 20.86 3.06
C ILE A 94 5.16 20.14 4.40
N VAL A 95 4.35 19.08 4.52
CA VAL A 95 4.23 18.31 5.77
C VAL A 95 5.55 17.65 6.14
N PHE A 96 6.28 17.09 5.18
CA PHE A 96 7.59 16.49 5.41
C PHE A 96 8.59 17.50 5.97
N VAL A 97 8.64 18.72 5.40
CA VAL A 97 9.51 19.81 5.89
C VAL A 97 9.13 20.21 7.32
N ILE A 98 7.83 20.31 7.62
CA ILE A 98 7.36 20.61 8.99
C ILE A 98 7.82 19.52 9.96
N LEU A 99 7.65 18.23 9.60
CA LEU A 99 8.10 17.11 10.42
C LEU A 99 9.63 17.11 10.62
N LEU A 100 10.40 17.46 9.60
CA LEU A 100 11.86 17.61 9.72
C LEU A 100 12.24 18.72 10.70
N ILE A 101 11.56 19.87 10.65
CA ILE A 101 11.80 20.98 11.59
C ILE A 101 11.47 20.54 13.02
N LEU A 102 10.33 19.86 13.22
CA LEU A 102 9.93 19.35 14.53
C LEU A 102 10.92 18.31 15.08
N ALA A 103 11.47 17.45 14.21
CA ALA A 103 12.53 16.52 14.58
C ALA A 103 13.82 17.25 14.98
N GLY A 104 14.18 18.34 14.24
CA GLY A 104 15.35 19.14 14.51
C GLY A 104 15.28 19.96 15.82
N VAL A 105 14.09 20.38 16.20
CA VAL A 105 13.83 21.08 17.48
C VAL A 105 13.76 20.10 18.67
N GLY A 106 13.76 18.78 18.41
CA GLY A 106 13.70 17.74 19.46
C GLY A 106 12.28 17.49 19.99
N MET A 107 11.24 17.91 19.24
CA MET A 107 9.84 17.61 19.58
C MET A 107 9.41 16.20 19.13
N LEU A 108 10.19 15.56 18.29
CA LEU A 108 9.96 14.16 17.87
C LEU A 108 11.05 13.27 18.48
N ASP A 109 10.66 12.06 18.89
CA ASP A 109 11.54 11.15 19.61
C ASP A 109 12.69 10.59 18.76
N ASN A 110 12.55 10.62 17.43
CA ASN A 110 13.60 10.18 16.52
C ASN A 110 13.51 10.81 15.12
N TRP A 111 14.64 10.84 14.43
CA TRP A 111 14.78 11.37 13.07
C TRP A 111 14.15 10.52 11.97
N PHE A 112 13.77 9.27 12.26
CA PHE A 112 13.19 8.36 11.28
C PHE A 112 11.70 8.63 11.05
N ILE A 113 11.01 9.33 11.95
CA ILE A 113 9.59 9.65 11.89
C ILE A 113 9.18 10.36 10.58
N PRO A 114 9.85 11.47 10.16
CA PRO A 114 9.53 12.12 8.88
C PRO A 114 9.71 11.18 7.68
N PHE A 115 10.75 10.37 7.69
CA PHE A 115 11.02 9.44 6.59
C PHE A 115 10.01 8.30 6.52
N ALA A 116 9.57 7.78 7.65
CA ALA A 116 8.51 6.79 7.71
C ALA A 116 7.18 7.34 7.16
N PHE A 117 6.83 8.59 7.51
CA PHE A 117 5.68 9.28 6.93
C PHE A 117 5.79 9.39 5.40
N LEU A 118 6.96 9.77 4.90
CA LEU A 118 7.20 9.94 3.46
C LEU A 118 7.08 8.61 2.71
N THR A 119 7.72 7.54 3.21
CA THR A 119 7.65 6.22 2.56
C THR A 119 6.23 5.67 2.56
N GLY A 120 5.48 5.82 3.66
CA GLY A 120 4.07 5.44 3.72
C GLY A 120 3.23 6.08 2.61
N GLY A 121 3.40 7.39 2.40
CA GLY A 121 2.73 8.10 1.31
C GLY A 121 3.16 7.62 -0.08
N ILE A 122 4.45 7.39 -0.30
CA ILE A 122 4.98 6.92 -1.59
C ILE A 122 4.40 5.53 -1.92
N TRP A 123 4.44 4.57 -1.00
CA TRP A 123 3.93 3.23 -1.24
C TRP A 123 2.41 3.20 -1.43
N SER A 124 1.66 4.00 -0.66
CA SER A 124 0.23 4.18 -0.84
C SER A 124 -0.10 4.77 -2.22
N GLY A 125 0.64 5.79 -2.64
CA GLY A 125 0.51 6.39 -3.97
C GLY A 125 0.81 5.41 -5.11
N LEU A 126 1.88 4.61 -4.97
CA LEU A 126 2.21 3.58 -5.95
C LEU A 126 1.10 2.53 -6.06
N ALA A 127 0.55 2.08 -4.93
CA ALA A 127 -0.56 1.14 -4.92
C ALA A 127 -1.80 1.72 -5.63
N GLY A 128 -2.16 2.97 -5.33
CA GLY A 128 -3.26 3.68 -5.99
C GLY A 128 -3.03 3.86 -7.49
N PHE A 129 -1.80 4.18 -7.91
CA PHE A 129 -1.43 4.29 -9.32
C PHE A 129 -1.60 2.96 -10.06
N VAL A 130 -1.09 1.86 -9.51
CA VAL A 130 -1.23 0.51 -10.09
C VAL A 130 -2.71 0.13 -10.14
N GLY A 131 -3.46 0.37 -9.06
CA GLY A 131 -4.89 0.08 -8.98
C GLY A 131 -5.69 0.82 -10.05
N MET A 132 -5.48 2.12 -10.21
CA MET A 132 -6.17 2.92 -11.24
C MET A 132 -5.82 2.45 -12.66
N LYS A 133 -4.55 2.14 -12.91
CA LYS A 133 -4.09 1.65 -14.21
C LYS A 133 -4.74 0.32 -14.58
N ILE A 134 -4.79 -0.63 -13.65
CA ILE A 134 -5.38 -1.94 -13.92
C ILE A 134 -6.90 -1.85 -14.03
N ALA A 135 -7.56 -1.08 -13.16
CA ALA A 135 -9.00 -0.90 -13.18
C ALA A 135 -9.48 -0.29 -14.51
N THR A 136 -8.85 0.79 -14.96
CA THR A 136 -9.21 1.43 -16.24
C THR A 136 -8.87 0.57 -17.46
N SER A 137 -7.87 -0.31 -17.35
CA SER A 137 -7.56 -1.29 -18.39
C SER A 137 -8.51 -2.48 -18.39
N ALA A 138 -9.10 -2.82 -17.24
CA ALA A 138 -10.03 -3.92 -17.10
C ALA A 138 -11.46 -3.59 -17.55
N ASN A 139 -11.89 -2.32 -17.53
CA ASN A 139 -13.27 -1.91 -17.79
C ASN A 139 -13.85 -2.51 -19.08
N ALA A 140 -13.25 -2.23 -20.23
CA ALA A 140 -13.73 -2.75 -21.51
C ALA A 140 -13.61 -4.28 -21.59
N ARG A 141 -12.52 -4.85 -21.03
CA ARG A 141 -12.32 -6.31 -20.99
C ARG A 141 -13.38 -7.01 -20.16
N THR A 142 -13.77 -6.42 -19.03
CA THR A 142 -14.87 -6.94 -18.20
C THR A 142 -16.19 -6.87 -18.93
N ALA A 143 -16.51 -5.76 -19.59
CA ALA A 143 -17.73 -5.59 -20.36
C ALA A 143 -17.79 -6.58 -21.54
N ASN A 144 -16.69 -6.74 -22.28
CA ASN A 144 -16.61 -7.70 -23.38
C ASN A 144 -16.75 -9.15 -22.90
N ALA A 145 -16.11 -9.50 -21.81
CA ALA A 145 -16.21 -10.83 -21.21
C ALA A 145 -17.62 -11.12 -20.66
N ALA A 146 -18.30 -10.11 -20.10
CA ALA A 146 -19.65 -10.22 -19.62
C ALA A 146 -20.68 -10.40 -20.75
N HIS A 147 -20.40 -9.88 -21.94
CA HIS A 147 -21.22 -10.13 -23.13
C HIS A 147 -21.21 -11.61 -23.53
N GLU A 148 -20.12 -12.32 -23.31
CA GLU A 148 -20.04 -13.76 -23.58
C GLU A 148 -20.71 -14.58 -22.46
N SER A 149 -20.44 -14.28 -21.18
CA SER A 149 -21.12 -14.85 -20.02
C SER A 149 -20.87 -14.05 -18.76
N LEU A 150 -21.84 -14.02 -17.85
CA LEU A 150 -21.73 -13.35 -16.54
C LEU A 150 -20.53 -13.85 -15.74
N ASN A 151 -20.32 -15.17 -15.69
CA ASN A 151 -19.19 -15.77 -14.94
C ASN A 151 -17.83 -15.32 -15.49
N ARG A 152 -17.72 -15.15 -16.82
CA ARG A 152 -16.49 -14.71 -17.46
C ARG A 152 -16.21 -13.23 -17.13
N GLY A 153 -17.24 -12.39 -17.18
CA GLY A 153 -17.15 -10.99 -16.76
C GLY A 153 -16.74 -10.84 -15.30
N LEU A 154 -17.38 -11.60 -14.40
CA LEU A 154 -17.03 -11.63 -12.97
C LEU A 154 -15.57 -12.05 -12.73
N ASN A 155 -15.09 -13.07 -13.45
CA ASN A 155 -13.69 -13.52 -13.31
C ASN A 155 -12.70 -12.40 -13.66
N VAL A 156 -12.95 -11.63 -14.74
CA VAL A 156 -12.08 -10.50 -15.12
C VAL A 156 -12.14 -9.40 -14.08
N ALA A 157 -13.35 -9.04 -13.61
CA ALA A 157 -13.57 -8.00 -12.60
C ALA A 157 -12.88 -8.35 -11.27
N PHE A 158 -13.11 -9.56 -10.73
CA PHE A 158 -12.47 -10.03 -9.50
C PHE A 158 -10.93 -10.12 -9.64
N SER A 159 -10.43 -10.60 -10.77
CA SER A 159 -8.99 -10.63 -11.03
C SER A 159 -8.38 -9.23 -11.03
N SER A 160 -9.07 -8.23 -11.59
CA SER A 160 -8.64 -6.82 -11.56
C SER A 160 -8.64 -6.25 -10.14
N GLY A 161 -9.70 -6.50 -9.37
CA GLY A 161 -9.77 -6.10 -7.95
C GLY A 161 -8.68 -6.76 -7.10
N ALA A 162 -8.40 -8.05 -7.35
CA ALA A 162 -7.34 -8.78 -6.68
C ALA A 162 -5.96 -8.15 -6.93
N VAL A 163 -5.67 -7.67 -8.15
CA VAL A 163 -4.40 -6.96 -8.42
C VAL A 163 -4.23 -5.78 -7.47
N MET A 164 -5.25 -4.94 -7.33
CA MET A 164 -5.16 -3.78 -6.43
C MET A 164 -5.01 -4.23 -4.97
N GLY A 165 -5.86 -5.16 -4.50
CA GLY A 165 -5.83 -5.63 -3.13
C GLY A 165 -4.48 -6.22 -2.72
N PHE A 166 -3.94 -7.13 -3.54
CA PHE A 166 -2.62 -7.74 -3.27
C PHE A 166 -1.46 -6.77 -3.44
N THR A 167 -1.58 -5.74 -4.30
CA THR A 167 -0.57 -4.67 -4.41
C THR A 167 -0.54 -3.83 -3.14
N VAL A 168 -1.69 -3.40 -2.61
CA VAL A 168 -1.78 -2.61 -1.37
C VAL A 168 -1.21 -3.39 -0.18
N VAL A 169 -1.67 -4.64 -0.01
CA VAL A 169 -1.20 -5.49 1.10
C VAL A 169 0.30 -5.81 0.95
N GLY A 170 0.75 -6.16 -0.26
CA GLY A 170 2.14 -6.50 -0.52
C GLY A 170 3.08 -5.33 -0.27
N LEU A 171 2.77 -4.13 -0.78
CA LEU A 171 3.59 -2.95 -0.56
C LEU A 171 3.57 -2.50 0.91
N GLY A 172 2.41 -2.56 1.57
CA GLY A 172 2.28 -2.22 2.99
C GLY A 172 3.10 -3.15 3.89
N LEU A 173 2.97 -4.49 3.70
CA LEU A 173 3.76 -5.47 4.45
C LEU A 173 5.26 -5.33 4.18
N LEU A 174 5.65 -5.05 2.94
CA LEU A 174 7.04 -4.87 2.56
C LEU A 174 7.66 -3.68 3.30
N ASP A 175 6.99 -2.52 3.30
CA ASP A 175 7.51 -1.32 3.94
C ASP A 175 7.57 -1.46 5.47
N VAL A 176 6.49 -1.98 6.09
CA VAL A 176 6.46 -2.29 7.53
C VAL A 176 7.60 -3.24 7.92
N SER A 177 7.85 -4.29 7.13
CA SER A 177 8.93 -5.22 7.40
C SER A 177 10.31 -4.58 7.26
N ILE A 178 10.52 -3.76 6.23
CA ILE A 178 11.78 -3.03 6.02
C ILE A 178 12.03 -2.05 7.18
N TRP A 179 11.04 -1.23 7.55
CA TRP A 179 11.19 -0.27 8.64
C TRP A 179 11.45 -0.96 9.96
N PHE A 180 10.76 -2.07 10.26
CA PHE A 180 11.03 -2.82 11.46
C PHE A 180 12.49 -3.28 11.55
N HIS A 181 13.04 -3.82 10.45
CA HIS A 181 14.44 -4.27 10.41
C HIS A 181 15.41 -3.09 10.56
N ILE A 182 15.17 -1.97 9.87
CA ILE A 182 16.00 -0.77 9.98
C ILE A 182 16.01 -0.25 11.42
N LEU A 183 14.85 -0.07 12.03
CA LEU A 183 14.74 0.51 13.36
C LEU A 183 15.30 -0.42 14.43
N LYS A 184 15.08 -1.73 14.32
CA LYS A 184 15.54 -2.71 15.30
C LYS A 184 17.03 -3.01 15.19
N TYR A 185 17.54 -3.30 13.98
CA TYR A 185 18.89 -3.82 13.78
C TYR A 185 19.93 -2.72 13.48
N ILE A 186 19.54 -1.63 12.82
CA ILE A 186 20.45 -0.54 12.47
C ILE A 186 20.39 0.56 13.53
N ALA A 187 19.20 1.00 13.92
CA ALA A 187 19.04 2.06 14.89
C ALA A 187 19.05 1.57 16.36
N GLY A 188 18.84 0.26 16.61
CA GLY A 188 18.84 -0.32 17.94
C GLY A 188 17.68 0.15 18.84
N PHE A 189 16.56 0.56 18.27
CA PHE A 189 15.44 1.14 18.98
C PHE A 189 14.66 0.11 19.78
N GLU A 190 14.11 0.56 20.93
CA GLU A 190 13.16 -0.23 21.72
C GLU A 190 11.78 -0.28 21.05
N ALA A 191 10.96 -1.27 21.46
CA ALA A 191 9.63 -1.52 20.90
C ALA A 191 8.71 -0.28 20.87
N ALA A 192 8.79 0.58 21.88
CA ALA A 192 7.98 1.82 21.93
C ALA A 192 8.36 2.81 20.84
N GLN A 193 9.64 3.03 20.59
CA GLN A 193 10.13 3.92 19.54
C GLN A 193 9.83 3.38 18.14
N ILE A 194 9.92 2.05 17.96
CA ILE A 194 9.55 1.38 16.72
C ILE A 194 8.05 1.58 16.46
N ALA A 195 7.19 1.31 17.45
CA ALA A 195 5.75 1.48 17.32
C ALA A 195 5.37 2.91 16.91
N GLN A 196 5.98 3.92 17.54
CA GLN A 196 5.73 5.33 17.24
C GLN A 196 6.11 5.71 15.81
N THR A 197 7.25 5.21 15.32
CA THR A 197 7.67 5.42 13.92
C THR A 197 6.71 4.73 12.95
N MET A 198 6.22 3.52 13.30
CA MET A 198 5.24 2.79 12.50
C MET A 198 3.87 3.48 12.42
N VAL A 199 3.44 4.15 13.48
CA VAL A 199 2.22 4.97 13.46
C VAL A 199 2.36 6.10 12.44
N MET A 200 3.51 6.75 12.36
CA MET A 200 3.75 7.84 11.39
C MET A 200 3.81 7.33 9.95
N PHE A 201 4.32 6.13 9.71
CA PHE A 201 4.16 5.44 8.42
C PHE A 201 2.68 5.28 8.05
N GLY A 202 1.87 4.74 8.97
CA GLY A 202 0.43 4.58 8.78
C GLY A 202 -0.29 5.90 8.52
N MET A 203 0.09 6.98 9.19
CA MET A 203 -0.43 8.33 8.95
C MET A 203 -0.09 8.82 7.55
N GLY A 204 1.14 8.62 7.07
CA GLY A 204 1.55 8.98 5.72
C GLY A 204 0.75 8.24 4.65
N ALA A 205 0.56 6.93 4.82
CA ALA A 205 -0.24 6.12 3.93
C ALA A 205 -1.72 6.54 3.92
N SER A 206 -2.30 6.81 5.10
CA SER A 206 -3.68 7.28 5.25
C SER A 206 -3.87 8.67 4.64
N PHE A 207 -2.90 9.56 4.83
CA PHE A 207 -2.94 10.90 4.25
C PHE A 207 -2.97 10.86 2.72
N MET A 208 -2.17 9.98 2.10
CA MET A 208 -2.20 9.77 0.65
C MET A 208 -3.54 9.16 0.19
N ALA A 209 -4.17 8.31 0.99
CA ALA A 209 -5.44 7.66 0.67
C ALA A 209 -6.65 8.61 0.74
N LEU A 210 -6.53 9.79 1.37
CA LEU A 210 -7.57 10.81 1.42
C LEU A 210 -7.77 11.54 0.09
N PHE A 211 -6.77 11.54 -0.77
CA PHE A 211 -6.73 12.22 -2.06
C PHE A 211 -6.78 11.23 -3.22
#